data_a20cc47c678b5bfaa1b98eee05a968a1
#
_entry.id   a20cc47c678b5bfaa1b98eee05a968a1
#
_cell.length_a   1.000
_cell.length_b   1.000
_cell.length_c   1.000
_cell.angle_alpha   90.00
_cell.angle_beta   90.00
_cell.angle_gamma   90.00
#
_symmetry.space_group_name_H-M   'P 1'
#
loop_
_entity.id
_entity.type
_entity.pdbx_description
1 polymer ?
#
loop_
_entity_poly.entity_id
_entity_poly.type
_entity_poly.pdbx_seq_one_letter_code
_entity_poly.pdbx_strand_id
1 'polypeptide(L)'
;MTSLSAFNKFTNELKEQERVMPVLFIGHGSPMNGIEDNKFSRRWTQVAKEIATPAAVLVVSAHWFSNGTRITAMDFPETIHDFGGFPQALFDVQYPAPGNALLAKETAALIHSSPVELSH
;
A
#
# COMPACT_ATOMS: atom_id res chain seq x y z
N MET A 1 -15.78 20.33 9.44
CA MET A 1 -16.57 19.43 8.59
C MET A 1 -16.41 19.90 7.14
N THR A 2 -15.65 19.17 6.35
CA THR A 2 -15.49 19.46 4.91
C THR A 2 -16.79 19.03 4.21
N SER A 3 -17.50 19.95 3.58
CA SER A 3 -18.78 19.65 2.94
C SER A 3 -18.58 18.74 1.73
N LEU A 4 -19.60 17.94 1.39
CA LEU A 4 -19.64 17.09 0.19
C LEU A 4 -19.31 17.89 -1.09
N SER A 5 -19.66 19.18 -1.12
CA SER A 5 -19.38 20.11 -2.23
C SER A 5 -17.89 20.45 -2.34
N ALA A 6 -17.15 20.56 -1.23
CA ALA A 6 -15.71 20.78 -1.25
C ALA A 6 -14.96 19.52 -1.73
N PHE A 7 -15.47 18.34 -1.36
CA PHE A 7 -14.95 17.05 -1.85
C PHE A 7 -15.18 16.90 -3.36
N ASN A 8 -16.39 17.15 -3.86
CA ASN A 8 -16.68 17.09 -5.31
C ASN A 8 -15.86 18.11 -6.10
N LYS A 9 -15.60 19.31 -5.53
CA LYS A 9 -14.73 20.29 -6.17
C LYS A 9 -13.29 19.81 -6.25
N PHE A 10 -12.77 19.21 -5.18
CA PHE A 10 -11.43 18.63 -5.14
C PHE A 10 -11.28 17.47 -6.13
N THR A 11 -12.24 16.55 -6.21
CA THR A 11 -12.20 15.43 -7.17
C THR A 11 -12.33 15.87 -8.61
N ASN A 12 -13.11 16.94 -8.89
CA ASN A 12 -13.22 17.52 -10.24
C ASN A 12 -12.00 18.35 -10.65
N GLU A 13 -11.19 18.82 -9.68
CA GLU A 13 -9.94 19.53 -9.91
C GLU A 13 -8.74 18.58 -10.06
N LEU A 14 -8.89 17.30 -9.68
CA LEU A 14 -7.93 16.25 -10.00
C LEU A 14 -8.04 16.01 -11.51
N LYS A 15 -7.16 16.64 -12.27
CA LYS A 15 -7.00 16.34 -13.71
C LYS A 15 -6.81 14.84 -13.84
N GLU A 16 -7.61 14.19 -14.67
CA GLU A 16 -7.31 12.83 -15.11
C GLU A 16 -5.85 12.79 -15.51
N GLN A 17 -5.07 11.94 -14.82
CA GLN A 17 -3.67 11.79 -15.20
C GLN A 17 -3.67 11.14 -16.58
N GLU A 18 -2.95 11.72 -17.52
CA GLU A 18 -2.77 11.17 -18.86
C GLU A 18 -2.16 9.76 -18.85
N ARG A 19 -1.64 9.34 -17.69
CA ARG A 19 -1.02 8.03 -17.47
C ARG A 19 -1.82 7.21 -16.47
N VAL A 20 -2.27 6.05 -16.92
CA VAL A 20 -2.82 5.02 -16.05
C VAL A 20 -1.67 4.38 -15.28
N MET A 21 -1.74 4.40 -13.95
CA MET A 21 -0.74 3.73 -13.11
C MET A 21 -0.89 2.21 -13.20
N PRO A 22 0.21 1.46 -13.19
CA PRO A 22 0.17 0.01 -13.32
C PRO A 22 -0.42 -0.65 -12.08
N VAL A 23 -1.09 -1.79 -12.30
CA VAL A 23 -1.41 -2.76 -11.24
C VAL A 23 -0.35 -3.86 -11.31
N LEU A 24 0.29 -4.13 -10.18
CA LEU A 24 1.35 -5.14 -10.08
C LEU A 24 0.87 -6.30 -9.20
N PHE A 25 1.02 -7.52 -9.69
CA PHE A 25 0.88 -8.73 -8.89
C PHE A 25 2.28 -9.30 -8.64
N ILE A 26 2.71 -9.29 -7.37
CA ILE A 26 4.07 -9.65 -6.99
C ILE A 26 4.07 -10.91 -6.14
N GLY A 27 4.56 -12.03 -6.70
CA GLY A 27 4.91 -13.21 -5.92
C GLY A 27 6.29 -13.02 -5.30
N HIS A 28 6.35 -12.46 -4.09
CA HIS A 28 7.63 -12.04 -3.49
C HIS A 28 8.50 -13.19 -2.97
N GLY A 29 7.93 -14.41 -2.78
CA GLY A 29 8.65 -15.57 -2.27
C GLY A 29 9.13 -15.38 -0.83
N SER A 30 10.37 -15.79 -0.54
CA SER A 30 10.95 -15.66 0.80
C SER A 30 11.06 -14.19 1.24
N PRO A 31 10.74 -13.87 2.50
CA PRO A 31 10.94 -12.53 3.04
C PRO A 31 12.41 -12.09 3.04
N MET A 32 13.37 -13.03 2.95
CA MET A 32 14.80 -12.74 2.78
C MET A 32 15.09 -11.90 1.51
N ASN A 33 14.24 -11.99 0.50
CA ASN A 33 14.36 -11.14 -0.69
C ASN A 33 14.26 -9.63 -0.38
N GLY A 34 13.73 -9.25 0.79
CA GLY A 34 13.70 -7.87 1.25
C GLY A 34 15.05 -7.31 1.68
N ILE A 35 16.02 -8.18 2.01
CA ILE A 35 17.35 -7.79 2.49
C ILE A 35 18.51 -8.36 1.66
N GLU A 36 18.25 -9.33 0.79
CA GLU A 36 19.24 -9.95 -0.07
C GLU A 36 19.36 -9.24 -1.41
N ASP A 37 20.59 -9.13 -1.90
CA ASP A 37 20.87 -8.74 -3.28
C ASP A 37 20.87 -9.96 -4.20
N ASN A 38 19.75 -10.21 -4.86
CA ASN A 38 19.59 -11.34 -5.77
C ASN A 38 18.82 -10.94 -7.04
N LYS A 39 18.59 -11.91 -7.94
CA LYS A 39 17.89 -11.65 -9.20
C LYS A 39 16.46 -11.10 -9.02
N PHE A 40 15.77 -11.46 -7.93
CA PHE A 40 14.40 -11.01 -7.68
C PHE A 40 14.40 -9.57 -7.15
N SER A 41 15.20 -9.27 -6.13
CA SER A 41 15.29 -7.93 -5.55
C SER A 41 15.79 -6.90 -6.59
N ARG A 42 16.77 -7.29 -7.44
CA ARG A 42 17.23 -6.45 -8.55
C ARG A 42 16.14 -6.21 -9.60
N ARG A 43 15.31 -7.23 -9.92
CA ARG A 43 14.22 -7.05 -10.88
C ARG A 43 13.14 -6.10 -10.34
N TRP A 44 12.80 -6.19 -9.06
CA TRP A 44 11.85 -5.26 -8.45
C TRP A 44 12.37 -3.82 -8.48
N THR A 45 13.64 -3.63 -8.15
CA THR A 45 14.29 -2.32 -8.27
C THR A 45 14.26 -1.77 -9.69
N GLN A 46 14.45 -2.63 -10.68
CA GLN A 46 14.37 -2.23 -12.09
C GLN A 46 12.94 -1.83 -12.46
N VAL A 47 11.94 -2.63 -12.12
CA VAL A 47 10.52 -2.30 -12.37
C VAL A 47 10.14 -0.97 -11.74
N ALA A 48 10.57 -0.72 -10.50
CA ALA A 48 10.29 0.54 -9.82
C ALA A 48 10.89 1.76 -10.56
N LYS A 49 12.00 1.59 -11.29
CA LYS A 49 12.60 2.64 -12.12
C LYS A 49 11.90 2.83 -13.47
N GLU A 50 11.22 1.80 -13.95
CA GLU A 50 10.51 1.82 -15.24
C GLU A 50 9.13 2.48 -15.15
N ILE A 51 8.53 2.55 -13.95
CA ILE A 51 7.23 3.16 -13.72
C ILE A 51 7.36 4.61 -13.23
N ALA A 52 6.37 5.44 -13.54
CA ALA A 52 6.30 6.78 -12.99
C ALA A 52 6.15 6.73 -11.46
N THR A 53 6.75 7.69 -10.76
CA THR A 53 6.58 7.79 -9.29
C THR A 53 5.11 8.02 -8.96
N PRO A 54 4.46 7.11 -8.21
CA PRO A 54 3.07 7.26 -7.85
C PRO A 54 2.88 8.30 -6.73
N ALA A 55 1.73 8.94 -6.67
CA ALA A 55 1.35 9.80 -5.55
C ALA A 55 1.07 9.00 -4.28
N ALA A 56 0.61 7.77 -4.42
CA ALA A 56 0.39 6.82 -3.33
C ALA A 56 0.47 5.38 -3.85
N VAL A 57 0.65 4.44 -2.94
CA VAL A 57 0.67 3.00 -3.24
C VAL A 57 -0.42 2.32 -2.41
N LEU A 58 -1.36 1.66 -3.10
CA LEU A 58 -2.33 0.78 -2.46
C LEU A 58 -1.80 -0.65 -2.50
N VAL A 59 -1.65 -1.27 -1.33
CA VAL A 59 -1.14 -2.62 -1.20
C VAL A 59 -2.24 -3.55 -0.68
N VAL A 60 -2.52 -4.62 -1.42
CA VAL A 60 -3.33 -5.75 -0.93
C VAL A 60 -2.36 -6.82 -0.45
N SER A 61 -2.26 -7.01 0.84
CA SER A 61 -1.29 -7.92 1.46
C SER A 61 -1.96 -9.18 1.98
N ALA A 62 -1.35 -10.34 1.69
CA ALA A 62 -1.71 -11.62 2.30
C ALA A 62 -1.17 -11.77 3.74
N HIS A 63 -0.31 -10.86 4.18
CA HIS A 63 0.37 -10.91 5.48
C HIS A 63 -0.28 -10.04 6.56
N TRP A 64 -1.27 -9.24 6.20
CA TRP A 64 -2.10 -8.52 7.18
C TRP A 64 -3.45 -9.23 7.31
N PHE A 65 -3.53 -10.14 8.25
CA PHE A 65 -4.74 -10.91 8.50
C PHE A 65 -5.69 -10.14 9.42
N SER A 66 -6.91 -9.91 8.95
CA SER A 66 -7.96 -9.22 9.71
C SER A 66 -9.28 -9.97 9.64
N ASN A 67 -10.15 -9.75 10.62
CA ASN A 67 -11.52 -10.22 10.53
C ASN A 67 -12.31 -9.26 9.63
N GLY A 68 -12.67 -9.73 8.43
CA GLY A 68 -13.30 -8.92 7.38
C GLY A 68 -12.28 -8.11 6.57
N THR A 69 -12.79 -7.26 5.68
CA THR A 69 -11.96 -6.39 4.83
C THR A 69 -11.65 -5.10 5.55
N ARG A 70 -10.36 -4.77 5.67
CA ARG A 70 -9.89 -3.54 6.34
C ARG A 70 -8.89 -2.77 5.49
N ILE A 71 -8.86 -1.47 5.68
CA ILE A 71 -7.85 -0.56 5.11
C ILE A 71 -7.21 0.22 6.26
N THR A 72 -5.87 0.29 6.29
CA THR A 72 -5.14 1.13 7.24
C THR A 72 -5.47 2.61 7.01
N ALA A 73 -5.89 3.29 8.07
CA ALA A 73 -6.26 4.72 8.03
C ALA A 73 -5.48 5.55 9.07
N MET A 74 -4.45 4.98 9.67
CA MET A 74 -3.51 5.66 10.56
C MET A 74 -2.44 6.41 9.77
N ASP A 75 -1.88 7.47 10.37
CA ASP A 75 -0.85 8.29 9.73
C ASP A 75 0.50 7.56 9.62
N PHE A 76 0.81 6.68 10.58
CA PHE A 76 2.06 5.93 10.64
C PHE A 76 1.79 4.47 11.00
N PRO A 77 1.43 3.62 10.00
CA PRO A 77 1.23 2.20 10.23
C PRO A 77 2.55 1.53 10.63
N GLU A 78 2.47 0.62 11.59
CA GLU A 78 3.62 -0.15 12.04
C GLU A 78 4.09 -1.14 10.98
N THR A 79 5.41 -1.43 10.98
CA THR A 79 5.96 -2.52 10.18
C THR A 79 5.57 -3.86 10.80
N ILE A 80 4.93 -4.73 10.04
CA ILE A 80 4.51 -6.05 10.49
C ILE A 80 5.59 -7.08 10.15
N HIS A 81 5.98 -7.90 11.15
CA HIS A 81 6.90 -9.03 10.99
C HIS A 81 6.14 -10.31 11.36
N ASP A 82 5.40 -10.88 10.40
CA ASP A 82 4.54 -12.04 10.60
C ASP A 82 5.22 -13.40 10.36
N PHE A 83 6.53 -13.41 10.34
CA PHE A 83 7.37 -14.58 10.08
C PHE A 83 8.23 -14.96 11.28
N GLY A 84 8.70 -16.20 11.29
CA GLY A 84 9.62 -16.72 12.33
C GLY A 84 10.75 -17.55 11.73
N GLY A 85 11.82 -17.77 12.52
CA GLY A 85 12.93 -18.64 12.11
C GLY A 85 13.91 -18.01 11.11
N PHE A 86 13.87 -16.68 10.94
CA PHE A 86 14.79 -15.94 10.08
C PHE A 86 15.87 -15.21 10.89
N PRO A 87 16.98 -14.77 10.24
CA PRO A 87 18.02 -13.98 10.89
C PRO A 87 17.47 -12.67 11.47
N GLN A 88 18.08 -12.20 12.57
CA GLN A 88 17.71 -10.96 13.25
C GLN A 88 17.69 -9.75 12.30
N ALA A 89 18.61 -9.69 11.35
CA ALA A 89 18.66 -8.63 10.35
C ALA A 89 17.34 -8.41 9.59
N LEU A 90 16.52 -9.47 9.41
CA LEU A 90 15.22 -9.34 8.79
C LEU A 90 14.18 -8.72 9.73
N PHE A 91 14.24 -9.05 11.03
CA PHE A 91 13.36 -8.45 12.04
C PHE A 91 13.71 -6.98 12.34
N ASP A 92 14.96 -6.58 12.09
CA ASP A 92 15.40 -5.20 12.27
C ASP A 92 14.96 -4.27 11.14
N VAL A 93 14.42 -4.82 10.04
CA VAL A 93 13.91 -4.03 8.92
C VAL A 93 12.71 -3.21 9.38
N GLN A 94 12.78 -1.90 9.12
CA GLN A 94 11.66 -0.99 9.31
C GLN A 94 11.28 -0.36 7.98
N TYR A 95 9.98 -0.22 7.77
CA TYR A 95 9.44 0.46 6.60
C TYR A 95 8.47 1.56 7.05
N PRO A 96 8.98 2.73 7.48
CA PRO A 96 8.18 3.80 8.05
C PRO A 96 7.45 4.62 6.98
N ALA A 97 6.75 3.92 6.07
CA ALA A 97 5.95 4.59 5.06
C ALA A 97 4.77 5.32 5.72
N PRO A 98 4.55 6.60 5.39
CA PRO A 98 3.39 7.32 5.91
C PRO A 98 2.11 6.71 5.33
N GLY A 99 1.08 6.64 6.18
CA GLY A 99 -0.27 6.28 5.74
C GLY A 99 -0.98 7.44 5.06
N ASN A 100 -2.16 7.15 4.49
CA ASN A 100 -3.01 8.16 3.89
C ASN A 100 -4.49 7.88 4.22
N ALA A 101 -4.95 8.45 5.33
CA ALA A 101 -6.30 8.25 5.83
C ALA A 101 -7.38 8.74 4.85
N LEU A 102 -7.10 9.78 4.07
CA LEU A 102 -8.05 10.28 3.07
C LEU A 102 -8.19 9.28 1.93
N LEU A 103 -7.08 8.82 1.37
CA LEU A 103 -7.08 7.82 0.30
C LEU A 103 -7.68 6.47 0.78
N ALA A 104 -7.43 6.08 2.02
CA ALA A 104 -8.05 4.90 2.63
C ALA A 104 -9.58 4.99 2.62
N LYS A 105 -10.12 6.14 3.01
CA LYS A 105 -11.56 6.41 3.00
C LYS A 105 -12.15 6.42 1.60
N GLU A 106 -11.48 7.05 0.64
CA GLU A 106 -11.89 7.07 -0.77
C GLU A 106 -11.88 5.66 -1.37
N THR A 107 -10.83 4.89 -1.10
CA THR A 107 -10.72 3.49 -1.54
C THR A 107 -11.83 2.63 -0.95
N ALA A 108 -12.12 2.76 0.35
CA ALA A 108 -13.22 2.04 1.00
C ALA A 108 -14.58 2.35 0.35
N ALA A 109 -14.80 3.60 -0.06
CA ALA A 109 -16.04 4.02 -0.71
C ALA A 109 -16.21 3.43 -2.14
N LEU A 110 -15.13 3.03 -2.80
CA LEU A 110 -15.17 2.41 -4.12
C LEU A 110 -15.43 0.89 -4.08
N ILE A 111 -15.26 0.25 -2.92
CA ILE A 111 -15.45 -1.19 -2.77
C ILE A 111 -16.90 -1.47 -2.37
N HIS A 112 -17.66 -2.06 -3.28
CA HIS A 112 -19.08 -2.37 -3.08
C HIS A 112 -19.36 -3.86 -2.85
N SER A 113 -18.37 -4.72 -3.06
CA SER A 113 -18.50 -6.18 -2.96
C SER A 113 -18.54 -6.70 -1.53
N SER A 114 -18.03 -5.94 -0.57
CA SER A 114 -18.01 -6.27 0.85
C SER A 114 -17.93 -5.00 1.70
N PRO A 115 -18.40 -5.04 2.96
CA PRO A 115 -18.14 -3.95 3.92
C PRO A 115 -16.64 -3.78 4.13
N VAL A 116 -16.17 -2.54 4.16
CA VAL A 116 -14.77 -2.20 4.42
C VAL A 116 -14.68 -1.32 5.66
N GLU A 117 -13.89 -1.75 6.63
CA GLU A 117 -13.62 -1.01 7.86
C GLU A 117 -12.29 -0.26 7.77
N LEU A 118 -12.26 0.96 8.29
CA LEU A 118 -11.02 1.72 8.47
C LEU A 118 -10.35 1.28 9.78
N SER A 119 -9.05 0.96 9.72
CA SER A 119 -8.22 0.60 10.87
C SER A 119 -7.38 1.81 11.27
N HIS A 120 -7.60 2.28 12.48
CA HIS A 120 -6.90 3.43 13.09
C HIS A 120 -5.92 2.96 14.16
#